data_724e0892041e7815bed1bdd4399c3ee4
#
_entry.id   724e0892041e7815bed1bdd4399c3ee4
#
_cell.length_a   1.000
_cell.length_b   1.000
_cell.length_c   1.000
_cell.angle_alpha   90.00
_cell.angle_beta   90.00
_cell.angle_gamma   90.00
#
_symmetry.space_group_name_H-M   'P 1'
#
loop_
_entity.id
_entity.type
_entity.pdbx_description
1 polymer ?
#
loop_
_entity_poly.entity_id
_entity_poly.type
_entity_poly.pdbx_seq_one_letter_code
_entity_poly.pdbx_strand_id
1 'polypeptide(L)'
;MDLQKKVLDYKEEVIKGIQGAVQIKSVQEPAKEGKPFGDGPAEALQYFLNLGKELGFEVKNFDNYAGTIEFGEGEETVGILGHVDVVPEGEGWTYPPYSATIADGKIFGRGTLDDKGPSMVCLYAMKAIKDSGVKLSRKVRMIIGANEETGSLCMEHYFNTLKQPQPTLAFTPDSSFPVTFAEKGIVRVKLANTYKTLNNITIKGGNAYNSVPDRTEAVLPIGYVDEVVEKAASFNEGKEYKIEVEEKDGKYYITSL
;
A
#
# COMPACT_ATOMS: atom_id res chain seq x y z
N MET A 1 15.94 -20.38 25.13
CA MET A 1 14.95 -19.27 25.16
C MET A 1 13.97 -19.46 24.02
N ASP A 2 12.68 -19.37 24.29
CA ASP A 2 11.63 -19.52 23.27
C ASP A 2 11.32 -18.13 22.69
N LEU A 3 11.88 -17.83 21.52
CA LEU A 3 11.65 -16.56 20.80
C LEU A 3 10.21 -16.40 20.33
N GLN A 4 9.52 -17.53 20.00
CA GLN A 4 8.11 -17.47 19.58
C GLN A 4 7.24 -16.96 20.74
N LYS A 5 7.47 -17.47 21.95
CA LYS A 5 6.76 -16.98 23.12
C LYS A 5 7.06 -15.50 23.37
N LYS A 6 8.32 -15.08 23.21
CA LYS A 6 8.71 -13.69 23.45
C LYS A 6 8.07 -12.71 22.45
N VAL A 7 7.87 -13.10 21.19
CA VAL A 7 7.13 -12.28 20.21
C VAL A 7 5.67 -12.13 20.63
N LEU A 8 5.06 -13.17 21.17
CA LEU A 8 3.66 -13.13 21.62
C LEU A 8 3.46 -12.21 22.83
N ASP A 9 4.49 -11.98 23.65
CA ASP A 9 4.44 -11.05 24.78
C ASP A 9 4.21 -9.59 24.31
N TYR A 10 4.54 -9.25 23.05
CA TYR A 10 4.32 -7.93 22.45
C TYR A 10 3.01 -7.81 21.66
N LYS A 11 2.10 -8.77 21.76
CA LYS A 11 0.87 -8.80 20.95
C LYS A 11 0.09 -7.51 20.99
N GLU A 12 -0.14 -6.97 22.17
CA GLU A 12 -0.93 -5.75 22.36
C GLU A 12 -0.22 -4.51 21.79
N GLU A 13 1.08 -4.43 21.93
CA GLU A 13 1.91 -3.35 21.38
C GLU A 13 1.94 -3.42 19.86
N VAL A 14 2.05 -4.62 19.27
CA VAL A 14 1.96 -4.84 17.82
C VAL A 14 0.62 -4.36 17.30
N ILE A 15 -0.48 -4.75 17.94
CA ILE A 15 -1.84 -4.33 17.55
C ILE A 15 -1.96 -2.80 17.58
N LYS A 16 -1.51 -2.15 18.65
CA LYS A 16 -1.50 -0.69 18.76
C LYS A 16 -0.61 -0.03 17.72
N GLY A 17 0.56 -0.59 17.46
CA GLY A 17 1.46 -0.12 16.42
C GLY A 17 0.83 -0.19 15.02
N ILE A 18 0.15 -1.29 14.70
CA ILE A 18 -0.59 -1.44 13.45
C ILE A 18 -1.72 -0.41 13.36
N GLN A 19 -2.51 -0.26 14.44
CA GLN A 19 -3.60 0.72 14.46
C GLN A 19 -3.08 2.15 14.20
N GLY A 20 -2.02 2.57 14.88
CA GLY A 20 -1.43 3.89 14.70
C GLY A 20 -0.88 4.10 13.27
N ALA A 21 -0.25 3.09 12.70
CA ALA A 21 0.26 3.16 11.33
C ALA A 21 -0.89 3.25 10.30
N VAL A 22 -1.95 2.46 10.47
CA VAL A 22 -3.11 2.41 9.55
C VAL A 22 -3.92 3.71 9.61
N GLN A 23 -3.99 4.37 10.75
CA GLN A 23 -4.71 5.65 10.91
C GLN A 23 -4.06 6.81 10.13
N ILE A 24 -2.83 6.65 9.68
CA ILE A 24 -2.16 7.62 8.81
C ILE A 24 -2.51 7.28 7.35
N LYS A 25 -3.26 8.14 6.67
CA LYS A 25 -3.55 8.00 5.24
C LYS A 25 -2.29 8.30 4.43
N SER A 26 -1.62 7.27 3.93
CA SER A 26 -0.34 7.37 3.23
C SER A 26 -0.42 7.03 1.73
N VAL A 27 -1.52 7.40 1.10
CA VAL A 27 -1.64 7.38 -0.37
C VAL A 27 -0.69 8.43 -0.94
N GLN A 28 0.00 8.09 -2.04
CA GLN A 28 0.87 9.03 -2.71
C GLN A 28 0.10 10.29 -3.16
N GLU A 29 0.71 11.43 -2.93
CA GLU A 29 0.26 12.75 -3.35
C GLU A 29 1.35 13.48 -4.16
N PRO A 30 1.04 14.59 -4.82
CA PRO A 30 2.06 15.41 -5.45
C PRO A 30 3.18 15.80 -4.49
N ALA A 31 4.41 15.77 -4.99
CA ALA A 31 5.60 16.10 -4.22
C ALA A 31 5.52 17.52 -3.62
N LYS A 32 5.99 17.66 -2.38
CA LYS A 32 6.19 18.91 -1.67
C LYS A 32 7.65 19.03 -1.22
N GLU A 33 8.07 20.20 -0.79
CA GLU A 33 9.42 20.40 -0.25
C GLU A 33 9.69 19.43 0.91
N GLY A 34 10.75 18.64 0.79
CA GLY A 34 11.12 17.62 1.76
C GLY A 34 10.18 16.42 1.86
N LYS A 35 9.14 16.31 1.04
CA LYS A 35 8.14 15.25 1.04
C LYS A 35 7.88 14.76 -0.38
N PRO A 36 8.74 13.89 -0.91
CA PRO A 36 8.73 13.51 -2.32
C PRO A 36 7.45 12.80 -2.77
N PHE A 37 6.72 12.19 -1.85
CA PHE A 37 5.49 11.43 -2.11
C PHE A 37 4.26 11.99 -1.39
N GLY A 38 4.36 13.24 -0.88
CA GLY A 38 3.29 13.91 -0.15
C GLY A 38 3.41 13.80 1.38
N ASP A 39 2.42 14.35 2.08
CA ASP A 39 2.43 14.42 3.55
C ASP A 39 2.24 13.04 4.19
N GLY A 40 1.27 12.28 3.72
CA GLY A 40 0.89 11.00 4.32
C GLY A 40 2.01 9.95 4.33
N PRO A 41 2.69 9.65 3.20
CA PRO A 41 3.83 8.73 3.20
C PRO A 41 4.98 9.20 4.09
N ALA A 42 5.27 10.51 4.13
CA ALA A 42 6.31 11.06 5.01
C ALA A 42 5.94 10.91 6.49
N GLU A 43 4.68 11.14 6.86
CA GLU A 43 4.17 10.96 8.22
C GLU A 43 4.20 9.49 8.65
N ALA A 44 3.78 8.58 7.78
CA ALA A 44 3.80 7.14 8.05
C ALA A 44 5.24 6.62 8.22
N LEU A 45 6.18 7.08 7.39
CA LEU A 45 7.59 6.76 7.56
C LEU A 45 8.12 7.26 8.90
N GLN A 46 7.82 8.52 9.25
CA GLN A 46 8.26 9.09 10.52
C GLN A 46 7.66 8.37 11.73
N TYR A 47 6.42 7.88 11.63
CA TYR A 47 5.78 7.07 12.66
C TYR A 47 6.60 5.80 12.96
N PHE A 48 6.98 5.03 11.94
CA PHE A 48 7.80 3.83 12.11
C PHE A 48 9.18 4.16 12.67
N LEU A 49 9.83 5.23 12.21
CA LEU A 49 11.14 5.64 12.71
C LEU A 49 11.09 6.07 14.19
N ASN A 50 10.05 6.82 14.57
CA ASN A 50 9.86 7.22 15.97
C ASN A 50 9.67 6.00 16.86
N LEU A 51 8.80 5.07 16.45
CA LEU A 51 8.58 3.83 17.19
C LEU A 51 9.87 3.00 17.26
N GLY A 52 10.62 2.87 16.17
CA GLY A 52 11.90 2.20 16.17
C GLY A 52 12.89 2.80 17.19
N LYS A 53 12.94 4.13 17.26
CA LYS A 53 13.75 4.85 18.24
C LYS A 53 13.29 4.60 19.68
N GLU A 54 11.98 4.63 19.95
CA GLU A 54 11.38 4.33 21.26
C GLU A 54 11.70 2.90 21.70
N LEU A 55 11.71 1.95 20.75
CA LEU A 55 12.10 0.56 20.99
C LEU A 55 13.64 0.37 21.16
N GLY A 56 14.40 1.47 21.07
CA GLY A 56 15.84 1.51 21.32
C GLY A 56 16.69 1.01 20.16
N PHE A 57 16.22 1.14 18.93
CA PHE A 57 16.99 0.89 17.70
C PHE A 57 17.73 2.15 17.22
N GLU A 58 18.76 1.96 16.42
CA GLU A 58 19.32 3.02 15.60
C GLU A 58 18.40 3.30 14.42
N VAL A 59 18.07 4.58 14.19
CA VAL A 59 17.15 4.98 13.13
C VAL A 59 17.75 6.07 12.26
N LYS A 60 17.46 6.04 10.98
CA LYS A 60 17.88 7.08 10.05
C LYS A 60 16.79 7.32 9.00
N ASN A 61 16.53 8.59 8.72
CA ASN A 61 15.65 9.03 7.64
C ASN A 61 16.51 9.45 6.43
N PHE A 62 16.13 9.03 5.25
CA PHE A 62 16.79 9.34 3.98
C PHE A 62 15.83 10.18 3.12
N ASP A 63 15.80 11.47 3.39
CA ASP A 63 15.07 12.48 2.62
C ASP A 63 13.56 12.20 2.47
N ASN A 64 12.96 11.47 3.43
CA ASN A 64 11.57 10.98 3.36
C ASN A 64 11.27 10.09 2.13
N TYR A 65 12.30 9.58 1.43
CA TYR A 65 12.15 8.48 0.47
C TYR A 65 12.10 7.13 1.19
N ALA A 66 13.02 6.91 2.13
CA ALA A 66 13.12 5.70 2.91
C ALA A 66 13.70 5.97 4.28
N GLY A 67 13.57 4.99 5.18
CA GLY A 67 14.23 5.02 6.48
C GLY A 67 14.81 3.68 6.86
N THR A 68 15.75 3.67 7.80
CA THR A 68 16.29 2.42 8.37
C THR A 68 16.09 2.36 9.87
N ILE A 69 15.84 1.14 10.35
CA ILE A 69 15.79 0.75 11.76
C ILE A 69 16.75 -0.42 11.93
N GLU A 70 17.79 -0.25 12.76
CA GLU A 70 18.91 -1.19 12.78
C GLU A 70 19.29 -1.60 14.19
N PHE A 71 19.83 -2.82 14.32
CA PHE A 71 20.54 -3.27 15.51
C PHE A 71 21.53 -4.41 15.19
N GLY A 72 22.39 -4.70 16.15
CA GLY A 72 23.44 -5.71 16.00
C GLY A 72 24.69 -5.16 15.33
N GLU A 73 25.73 -5.99 15.32
CA GLU A 73 27.04 -5.67 14.78
C GLU A 73 27.43 -6.71 13.73
N GLY A 74 28.40 -6.39 12.88
CA GLY A 74 28.93 -7.29 11.84
C GLY A 74 29.02 -6.62 10.50
N GLU A 75 29.82 -7.21 9.61
CA GLU A 75 30.00 -6.74 8.23
C GLU A 75 28.81 -7.13 7.36
N GLU A 76 28.26 -8.33 7.57
CA GLU A 76 27.09 -8.81 6.85
C GLU A 76 25.79 -8.26 7.46
N THR A 77 24.82 -8.02 6.58
CA THR A 77 23.52 -7.48 6.97
C THR A 77 22.38 -8.37 6.48
N VAL A 78 21.45 -8.66 7.37
CA VAL A 78 20.14 -9.22 7.03
C VAL A 78 19.17 -8.06 6.89
N GLY A 79 18.64 -7.88 5.67
CA GLY A 79 17.66 -6.85 5.33
C GLY A 79 16.22 -7.32 5.48
N ILE A 80 15.36 -6.44 5.98
CA ILE A 80 13.90 -6.58 5.94
C ILE A 80 13.41 -5.38 5.13
N LEU A 81 12.79 -5.62 3.97
CA LEU A 81 12.25 -4.55 3.14
C LEU A 81 10.74 -4.48 3.35
N GLY A 82 10.27 -3.32 3.76
CA GLY A 82 8.86 -3.03 3.89
C GLY A 82 8.53 -1.65 3.32
N HIS A 83 7.23 -1.31 3.27
CA HIS A 83 6.80 0.01 2.85
C HIS A 83 5.66 0.54 3.71
N VAL A 84 5.43 1.85 3.64
CA VAL A 84 4.40 2.53 4.42
C VAL A 84 3.37 3.26 3.57
N ASP A 85 3.64 3.45 2.27
CA ASP A 85 2.63 3.94 1.34
C ASP A 85 1.55 2.88 1.08
N VAL A 86 0.41 3.33 0.63
CA VAL A 86 -0.74 2.47 0.32
C VAL A 86 -1.43 2.94 -0.95
N VAL A 87 -2.06 2.02 -1.67
CA VAL A 87 -2.96 2.37 -2.78
C VAL A 87 -4.19 3.12 -2.28
N PRO A 88 -4.87 3.89 -3.14
CA PRO A 88 -6.16 4.50 -2.79
C PRO A 88 -7.14 3.49 -2.20
N GLU A 89 -7.94 3.95 -1.26
CA GLU A 89 -8.85 3.11 -0.50
C GLU A 89 -9.94 2.41 -1.33
N GLY A 90 -10.42 3.04 -2.41
CA GLY A 90 -11.60 2.59 -3.14
C GLY A 90 -12.90 2.77 -2.34
N GLU A 91 -13.94 2.05 -2.74
CA GLU A 91 -15.28 2.10 -2.13
C GLU A 91 -15.65 0.75 -1.46
N GLY A 92 -16.83 0.67 -0.83
CA GLY A 92 -17.38 -0.59 -0.31
C GLY A 92 -16.83 -1.04 1.05
N TRP A 93 -16.18 -0.18 1.80
CA TRP A 93 -15.65 -0.50 3.12
C TRP A 93 -16.75 -0.69 4.17
N THR A 94 -16.71 -1.81 4.91
CA THR A 94 -17.57 -2.05 6.09
C THR A 94 -17.27 -1.09 7.23
N TYR A 95 -16.00 -0.74 7.44
CA TYR A 95 -15.50 0.23 8.41
C TYR A 95 -14.69 1.29 7.68
N PRO A 96 -14.58 2.53 8.18
CA PRO A 96 -13.77 3.56 7.53
C PRO A 96 -12.33 3.05 7.28
N PRO A 97 -11.78 3.23 6.07
CA PRO A 97 -10.54 2.58 5.64
C PRO A 97 -9.30 2.93 6.47
N TYR A 98 -9.32 4.04 7.18
CA TYR A 98 -8.23 4.48 8.06
C TYR A 98 -8.62 4.50 9.54
N SER A 99 -9.70 3.81 9.93
CA SER A 99 -10.12 3.73 11.34
C SER A 99 -9.33 2.72 12.16
N ALA A 100 -8.68 1.76 11.51
CA ALA A 100 -8.03 0.61 12.16
C ALA A 100 -8.96 -0.10 13.16
N THR A 101 -10.24 -0.25 12.80
CA THR A 101 -11.27 -0.84 13.66
C THR A 101 -10.94 -2.30 13.97
N ILE A 102 -11.04 -2.65 15.25
CA ILE A 102 -10.95 -4.05 15.68
C ILE A 102 -12.36 -4.60 15.83
N ALA A 103 -12.68 -5.64 15.07
CA ALA A 103 -13.94 -6.37 15.17
C ALA A 103 -13.70 -7.83 14.80
N ASP A 104 -14.41 -8.76 15.45
CA ASP A 104 -14.36 -10.20 15.20
C ASP A 104 -12.92 -10.78 15.17
N GLY A 105 -12.03 -10.26 16.03
CA GLY A 105 -10.64 -10.69 16.12
C GLY A 105 -9.75 -10.25 14.95
N LYS A 106 -10.21 -9.28 14.14
CA LYS A 106 -9.50 -8.73 12.96
C LYS A 106 -9.31 -7.22 13.11
N ILE A 107 -8.28 -6.70 12.46
CA ILE A 107 -8.06 -5.26 12.29
C ILE A 107 -8.48 -4.90 10.86
N PHE A 108 -9.45 -4.00 10.72
CA PHE A 108 -9.93 -3.54 9.42
C PHE A 108 -9.31 -2.20 9.07
N GLY A 109 -8.70 -2.11 7.89
CA GLY A 109 -8.16 -0.87 7.38
C GLY A 109 -7.22 -1.05 6.19
N ARG A 110 -7.04 0.01 5.40
CA ARG A 110 -6.07 0.06 4.30
C ARG A 110 -4.65 0.02 4.87
N GLY A 111 -3.82 -0.95 4.40
CA GLY A 111 -2.45 -1.15 4.88
C GLY A 111 -2.31 -2.14 6.05
N THR A 112 -3.40 -2.72 6.57
CA THR A 112 -3.31 -3.75 7.62
C THR A 112 -2.63 -5.03 7.13
N LEU A 113 -2.73 -5.35 5.85
CA LEU A 113 -2.17 -6.56 5.24
C LEU A 113 -1.00 -6.24 4.31
N ASP A 114 -1.02 -5.06 3.68
CA ASP A 114 -0.09 -4.60 2.67
C ASP A 114 0.26 -3.13 2.94
N ASP A 115 1.46 -2.76 3.45
CA ASP A 115 2.44 -3.64 4.12
C ASP A 115 2.72 -3.15 5.56
N LYS A 116 1.95 -2.12 6.07
CA LYS A 116 2.15 -1.54 7.41
C LYS A 116 2.02 -2.59 8.53
N GLY A 117 1.04 -3.51 8.39
CA GLY A 117 0.84 -4.57 9.38
C GLY A 117 2.01 -5.54 9.43
N PRO A 118 2.36 -6.23 8.33
CA PRO A 118 3.52 -7.13 8.29
C PRO A 118 4.83 -6.45 8.67
N SER A 119 5.08 -5.21 8.20
CA SER A 119 6.23 -4.41 8.60
C SER A 119 6.26 -4.16 10.12
N MET A 120 5.12 -3.87 10.74
CA MET A 120 5.04 -3.70 12.20
C MET A 120 5.36 -4.99 12.94
N VAL A 121 4.86 -6.13 12.46
CA VAL A 121 5.19 -7.45 13.02
C VAL A 121 6.69 -7.71 12.95
N CYS A 122 7.34 -7.39 11.82
CA CYS A 122 8.79 -7.51 11.67
C CYS A 122 9.56 -6.62 12.67
N LEU A 123 9.11 -5.38 12.89
CA LEU A 123 9.73 -4.47 13.84
C LEU A 123 9.70 -5.05 15.27
N TYR A 124 8.59 -5.62 15.69
CA TYR A 124 8.49 -6.25 17.01
C TYR A 124 9.18 -7.62 17.08
N ALA A 125 9.32 -8.34 15.97
CA ALA A 125 10.19 -9.51 15.90
C ALA A 125 11.65 -9.12 16.14
N MET A 126 12.12 -8.03 15.52
CA MET A 126 13.44 -7.45 15.82
C MET A 126 13.57 -7.08 17.30
N LYS A 127 12.54 -6.46 17.89
CA LYS A 127 12.50 -6.13 19.33
C LYS A 127 12.63 -7.37 20.21
N ALA A 128 11.89 -8.43 19.89
CA ALA A 128 11.96 -9.68 20.65
C ALA A 128 13.37 -10.32 20.61
N ILE A 129 14.01 -10.29 19.43
CA ILE A 129 15.39 -10.77 19.27
C ILE A 129 16.35 -9.90 20.08
N LYS A 130 16.25 -8.57 19.98
CA LYS A 130 17.10 -7.64 20.74
C LYS A 130 16.97 -7.86 22.25
N ASP A 131 15.74 -7.95 22.77
CA ASP A 131 15.47 -8.14 24.19
C ASP A 131 15.80 -9.56 24.70
N SER A 132 16.01 -10.48 23.78
CA SER A 132 16.50 -11.82 24.14
C SER A 132 17.94 -11.83 24.61
N GLY A 133 18.71 -10.79 24.28
CA GLY A 133 20.14 -10.73 24.56
C GLY A 133 20.96 -11.69 23.69
N VAL A 134 20.39 -12.33 22.69
CA VAL A 134 21.15 -13.19 21.77
C VAL A 134 22.16 -12.35 21.00
N LYS A 135 23.42 -12.78 21.04
CA LYS A 135 24.45 -12.17 20.21
C LYS A 135 24.27 -12.55 18.76
N LEU A 136 24.03 -11.56 17.92
CA LEU A 136 23.90 -11.75 16.49
C LEU A 136 25.28 -11.85 15.82
N SER A 137 25.39 -12.68 14.78
CA SER A 137 26.57 -12.74 13.90
C SER A 137 26.49 -11.75 12.75
N ARG A 138 25.30 -11.14 12.53
CA ARG A 138 25.03 -10.18 11.47
C ARG A 138 24.22 -9.02 12.00
N LYS A 139 24.38 -7.86 11.38
CA LYS A 139 23.49 -6.71 11.60
C LYS A 139 22.11 -7.03 11.02
N VAL A 140 21.04 -6.60 11.68
CA VAL A 140 19.68 -6.60 11.15
C VAL A 140 19.30 -5.17 10.81
N ARG A 141 18.85 -4.97 9.58
CA ARG A 141 18.43 -3.67 9.06
C ARG A 141 17.05 -3.79 8.43
N MET A 142 16.07 -3.16 9.02
CA MET A 142 14.80 -2.92 8.37
C MET A 142 14.91 -1.66 7.52
N ILE A 143 14.57 -1.76 6.24
CA ILE A 143 14.52 -0.66 5.29
C ILE A 143 13.05 -0.46 4.95
N ILE A 144 12.53 0.72 5.23
CA ILE A 144 11.12 1.06 5.04
C ILE A 144 11.03 2.11 3.96
N GLY A 145 10.37 1.79 2.85
CA GLY A 145 10.10 2.68 1.74
C GLY A 145 8.82 3.47 1.89
N ALA A 146 8.78 4.66 1.31
CA ALA A 146 7.61 5.52 1.29
C ALA A 146 6.93 5.59 -0.10
N ASN A 147 7.31 4.71 -1.04
CA ASN A 147 6.76 4.66 -2.40
C ASN A 147 7.03 3.30 -3.06
N GLU A 148 6.43 2.24 -2.58
CA GLU A 148 6.50 0.92 -3.21
C GLU A 148 5.44 0.80 -4.32
N GLU A 149 4.20 1.12 -3.99
CA GLU A 149 2.96 0.90 -4.76
C GLU A 149 2.95 1.58 -6.14
N THR A 150 3.76 2.60 -6.32
CA THR A 150 3.77 3.41 -7.54
C THR A 150 5.12 3.46 -8.25
N GLY A 151 5.99 2.47 -8.00
CA GLY A 151 7.18 2.23 -8.78
C GLY A 151 8.51 2.22 -8.02
N SER A 152 8.47 2.12 -6.69
CA SER A 152 9.65 1.91 -5.83
C SER A 152 10.78 2.95 -5.99
N LEU A 153 10.42 4.21 -6.29
CA LEU A 153 11.37 5.31 -6.40
C LEU A 153 12.12 5.55 -5.08
N CYS A 154 11.51 5.17 -3.96
CA CYS A 154 12.14 5.18 -2.64
C CYS A 154 13.39 4.30 -2.59
N MET A 155 13.33 3.09 -3.14
CA MET A 155 14.48 2.17 -3.17
C MET A 155 15.51 2.59 -4.21
N GLU A 156 15.08 3.14 -5.35
CA GLU A 156 15.98 3.73 -6.33
C GLU A 156 16.80 4.88 -5.73
N HIS A 157 16.14 5.78 -4.99
CA HIS A 157 16.83 6.86 -4.29
C HIS A 157 17.82 6.32 -3.25
N TYR A 158 17.37 5.39 -2.40
CA TYR A 158 18.17 4.81 -1.33
C TYR A 158 19.42 4.08 -1.85
N PHE A 159 19.24 3.16 -2.80
CA PHE A 159 20.36 2.34 -3.30
C PHE A 159 21.15 3.00 -4.42
N ASN A 160 20.49 3.67 -5.36
CA ASN A 160 21.13 4.15 -6.58
C ASN A 160 21.58 5.62 -6.47
N THR A 161 20.84 6.48 -5.79
CA THR A 161 21.22 7.89 -5.62
C THR A 161 22.12 8.06 -4.40
N LEU A 162 21.68 7.59 -3.23
CA LEU A 162 22.43 7.74 -1.97
C LEU A 162 23.49 6.66 -1.76
N LYS A 163 23.57 5.67 -2.67
CA LYS A 163 24.58 4.60 -2.64
C LYS A 163 24.66 3.86 -1.29
N GLN A 164 23.50 3.68 -0.64
CA GLN A 164 23.47 2.93 0.61
C GLN A 164 23.81 1.45 0.36
N PRO A 165 24.51 0.79 1.30
CA PRO A 165 24.95 -0.59 1.10
C PRO A 165 23.76 -1.55 1.05
N GLN A 166 23.80 -2.46 0.08
CA GLN A 166 22.81 -3.52 -0.05
C GLN A 166 22.98 -4.54 1.09
N PRO A 167 21.89 -5.11 1.60
CA PRO A 167 21.96 -6.25 2.52
C PRO A 167 22.61 -7.47 1.87
N THR A 168 23.31 -8.27 2.64
CA THR A 168 23.89 -9.56 2.18
C THR A 168 22.77 -10.58 1.87
N LEU A 169 21.73 -10.56 2.70
CA LEU A 169 20.50 -11.35 2.56
C LEU A 169 19.33 -10.44 2.86
N ALA A 170 18.21 -10.60 2.18
CA ALA A 170 17.01 -9.84 2.46
C ALA A 170 15.74 -10.65 2.22
N PHE A 171 14.66 -10.25 2.88
CA PHE A 171 13.30 -10.66 2.58
C PHE A 171 12.36 -9.46 2.68
N THR A 172 11.20 -9.56 2.04
CA THR A 172 10.08 -8.65 2.24
C THR A 172 8.93 -9.39 2.91
N PRO A 173 8.24 -8.79 3.90
CA PRO A 173 7.04 -9.36 4.48
C PRO A 173 5.80 -9.15 3.61
N ASP A 174 5.93 -8.44 2.51
CA ASP A 174 4.89 -8.06 1.55
C ASP A 174 4.58 -9.20 0.58
N SER A 175 4.21 -10.37 1.09
CA SER A 175 3.84 -11.53 0.28
C SER A 175 3.09 -12.58 1.08
N SER A 176 2.64 -13.62 0.38
CA SER A 176 1.94 -14.77 0.97
C SER A 176 2.91 -15.80 1.55
N PHE A 177 2.45 -16.54 2.57
CA PHE A 177 3.17 -17.68 3.09
C PHE A 177 2.98 -18.93 2.18
N PRO A 178 3.97 -19.87 2.16
CA PRO A 178 5.15 -19.91 3.02
C PRO A 178 6.29 -18.99 2.59
N VAL A 179 6.69 -18.97 1.33
CA VAL A 179 7.75 -18.11 0.77
C VAL A 179 7.55 -17.99 -0.73
N THR A 180 7.44 -16.79 -1.22
CA THR A 180 7.53 -16.47 -2.65
C THR A 180 9.00 -16.26 -2.98
N PHE A 181 9.57 -17.10 -3.85
CA PHE A 181 10.98 -17.03 -4.24
C PHE A 181 11.19 -16.64 -5.70
N ALA A 182 10.09 -16.51 -6.45
CA ALA A 182 10.11 -16.06 -7.85
C ALA A 182 8.79 -15.39 -8.20
N GLU A 183 8.86 -14.36 -9.02
CA GLU A 183 7.71 -13.60 -9.49
C GLU A 183 7.73 -13.52 -11.03
N LYS A 184 6.54 -13.30 -11.61
CA LYS A 184 6.40 -13.06 -13.04
C LYS A 184 6.83 -11.63 -13.38
N GLY A 185 7.44 -11.45 -14.55
CA GLY A 185 7.69 -10.11 -15.08
C GLY A 185 6.40 -9.34 -15.33
N ILE A 186 6.42 -8.05 -15.03
CA ILE A 186 5.30 -7.14 -15.25
C ILE A 186 5.56 -6.32 -16.50
N VAL A 187 4.61 -6.33 -17.45
CA VAL A 187 4.62 -5.45 -18.62
C VAL A 187 3.39 -4.56 -18.56
N ARG A 188 3.60 -3.26 -18.49
CA ARG A 188 2.52 -2.26 -18.57
C ARG A 188 2.50 -1.67 -19.97
N VAL A 189 1.37 -1.78 -20.66
CA VAL A 189 1.17 -1.24 -22.01
C VAL A 189 0.06 -0.19 -21.97
N LYS A 190 0.38 1.02 -22.41
CA LYS A 190 -0.62 2.07 -22.62
C LYS A 190 -1.01 2.07 -24.09
N LEU A 191 -2.27 1.72 -24.37
CA LEU A 191 -2.87 1.90 -25.67
C LEU A 191 -3.56 3.26 -25.70
N ALA A 192 -3.17 4.11 -26.64
CA ALA A 192 -3.77 5.41 -26.83
C ALA A 192 -4.24 5.57 -28.28
N ASN A 193 -5.44 6.06 -28.47
CA ASN A 193 -5.95 6.44 -29.77
C ASN A 193 -6.67 7.80 -29.64
N THR A 194 -6.53 8.63 -30.65
CA THR A 194 -7.22 9.91 -30.74
C THR A 194 -8.38 9.75 -31.71
N TYR A 195 -9.57 9.60 -31.16
CA TYR A 195 -10.79 9.76 -31.94
C TYR A 195 -11.27 11.21 -31.86
N LYS A 196 -11.79 11.75 -32.96
CA LYS A 196 -12.74 12.85 -32.82
C LYS A 196 -13.96 12.25 -32.11
N THR A 197 -14.06 12.55 -30.81
CA THR A 197 -15.22 12.12 -30.02
C THR A 197 -16.46 12.65 -30.70
N LEU A 198 -17.29 11.73 -31.21
CA LEU A 198 -18.62 12.08 -31.69
C LEU A 198 -19.39 12.61 -30.45
N ASN A 199 -19.72 13.92 -30.51
CA ASN A 199 -20.76 14.50 -29.69
C ASN A 199 -20.59 14.48 -28.17
N ASN A 200 -19.45 14.93 -27.60
CA ASN A 200 -19.29 15.15 -26.18
C ASN A 200 -19.54 13.92 -25.28
N ILE A 201 -19.24 12.71 -25.77
CA ILE A 201 -19.23 11.50 -24.94
C ILE A 201 -17.97 11.50 -24.08
N THR A 202 -18.14 11.33 -22.77
CA THR A 202 -17.01 11.14 -21.86
C THR A 202 -17.15 9.78 -21.17
N ILE A 203 -16.03 9.06 -21.05
CA ILE A 203 -15.96 7.79 -20.31
C ILE A 203 -14.82 7.92 -19.29
N LYS A 204 -15.11 7.57 -18.06
CA LYS A 204 -14.13 7.56 -16.96
C LYS A 204 -14.33 6.32 -16.10
N GLY A 205 -13.27 5.57 -15.88
CA GLY A 205 -13.28 4.40 -15.00
C GLY A 205 -11.87 3.97 -14.66
N GLY A 206 -11.73 3.28 -13.50
CA GLY A 206 -10.45 2.82 -12.99
C GLY A 206 -9.63 3.91 -12.32
N ASN A 207 -8.94 3.51 -11.26
CA ASN A 207 -8.07 4.35 -10.44
C ASN A 207 -6.65 3.80 -10.34
N ALA A 208 -6.40 2.56 -10.75
CA ALA A 208 -5.10 1.91 -10.74
C ALA A 208 -4.92 0.95 -11.92
N TYR A 209 -3.67 0.78 -12.40
CA TYR A 209 -3.38 -0.07 -13.56
C TYR A 209 -3.51 -1.58 -13.29
N ASN A 210 -3.44 -1.98 -12.04
CA ASN A 210 -3.51 -3.38 -11.59
C ASN A 210 -4.87 -3.74 -10.95
N SER A 211 -5.85 -2.85 -11.04
CA SER A 211 -7.18 -3.02 -10.48
C SER A 211 -8.25 -3.01 -11.56
N VAL A 212 -9.17 -3.94 -11.50
CA VAL A 212 -10.40 -3.86 -12.30
C VAL A 212 -11.24 -2.73 -11.71
N PRO A 213 -11.76 -1.81 -12.54
CA PRO A 213 -12.62 -0.74 -12.04
C PRO A 213 -13.84 -1.29 -11.30
N ASP A 214 -14.01 -0.83 -10.08
CA ASP A 214 -15.21 -1.06 -9.27
C ASP A 214 -16.41 -0.24 -9.78
N ARG A 215 -16.12 0.87 -10.45
CA ARG A 215 -17.09 1.75 -11.04
C ARG A 215 -16.56 2.39 -12.35
N THR A 216 -17.41 2.45 -13.35
CA THR A 216 -17.15 3.18 -14.60
C THR A 216 -18.34 4.08 -14.91
N GLU A 217 -18.08 5.33 -15.26
CA GLU A 217 -19.09 6.31 -15.65
C GLU A 217 -18.93 6.67 -17.13
N ALA A 218 -20.03 6.71 -17.86
CA ALA A 218 -20.09 7.30 -19.19
C ALA A 218 -21.17 8.37 -19.23
N VAL A 219 -20.85 9.52 -19.82
CA VAL A 219 -21.82 10.60 -20.03
C VAL A 219 -22.11 10.74 -21.51
N LEU A 220 -23.38 10.64 -21.86
CA LEU A 220 -23.87 10.71 -23.23
C LEU A 220 -24.79 11.91 -23.39
N PRO A 221 -24.76 12.59 -24.56
CA PRO A 221 -25.78 13.60 -24.90
C PRO A 221 -27.13 12.94 -25.19
N ILE A 222 -28.22 13.72 -25.04
CA ILE A 222 -29.56 13.30 -25.41
C ILE A 222 -29.58 12.89 -26.90
N GLY A 223 -30.16 11.75 -27.21
CA GLY A 223 -30.30 11.21 -28.58
C GLY A 223 -29.82 9.76 -28.72
N TYR A 224 -29.16 9.21 -27.72
CA TYR A 224 -28.69 7.81 -27.70
C TYR A 224 -29.44 6.93 -26.69
N VAL A 225 -30.48 7.45 -26.08
CA VAL A 225 -31.09 6.94 -24.84
C VAL A 225 -31.71 5.58 -24.98
N ASP A 226 -32.61 5.45 -25.94
CA ASP A 226 -33.41 4.23 -26.05
C ASP A 226 -32.52 3.02 -26.34
N GLU A 227 -31.54 3.19 -27.21
CA GLU A 227 -30.58 2.14 -27.54
C GLU A 227 -29.68 1.77 -26.35
N VAL A 228 -29.27 2.75 -25.57
CA VAL A 228 -28.40 2.51 -24.40
C VAL A 228 -29.15 1.82 -23.26
N VAL A 229 -30.38 2.25 -22.98
CA VAL A 229 -31.26 1.62 -21.99
C VAL A 229 -31.57 0.18 -22.35
N GLU A 230 -31.94 -0.08 -23.62
CA GLU A 230 -32.19 -1.42 -24.11
C GLU A 230 -30.97 -2.33 -24.00
N LYS A 231 -29.79 -1.83 -24.41
CA LYS A 231 -28.54 -2.58 -24.33
C LYS A 231 -28.11 -2.84 -22.91
N ALA A 232 -28.27 -1.85 -21.99
CA ALA A 232 -27.98 -2.04 -20.57
C ALA A 232 -28.90 -3.09 -19.95
N ALA A 233 -30.18 -3.06 -20.24
CA ALA A 233 -31.14 -4.06 -19.79
C ALA A 233 -30.75 -5.47 -20.25
N SER A 234 -30.49 -5.62 -21.56
CA SER A 234 -30.02 -6.91 -22.12
C SER A 234 -28.70 -7.38 -21.53
N PHE A 235 -27.76 -6.47 -21.30
CA PHE A 235 -26.48 -6.81 -20.64
C PHE A 235 -26.69 -7.32 -19.23
N ASN A 236 -27.64 -6.74 -18.49
CA ASN A 236 -27.89 -7.08 -17.09
C ASN A 236 -28.56 -8.43 -16.87
N GLU A 237 -29.08 -9.06 -17.93
CA GLU A 237 -29.73 -10.36 -17.82
C GLU A 237 -28.74 -11.45 -17.40
N GLY A 238 -29.06 -12.12 -16.28
CA GLY A 238 -28.28 -13.25 -15.76
C GLY A 238 -26.87 -12.91 -15.25
N LYS A 239 -26.53 -11.62 -15.08
CA LYS A 239 -25.21 -11.19 -14.58
C LYS A 239 -25.29 -10.65 -13.15
N GLU A 240 -24.22 -10.86 -12.40
CA GLU A 240 -24.01 -10.32 -11.07
C GLU A 240 -23.75 -8.81 -11.11
N TYR A 241 -22.88 -8.39 -12.03
CA TYR A 241 -22.57 -6.98 -12.25
C TYR A 241 -23.62 -6.31 -13.12
N LYS A 242 -24.04 -5.12 -12.72
CA LYS A 242 -25.12 -4.38 -13.35
C LYS A 242 -24.63 -3.08 -13.98
N ILE A 243 -25.28 -2.69 -15.07
CA ILE A 243 -25.17 -1.37 -15.66
C ILE A 243 -26.44 -0.61 -15.31
N GLU A 244 -26.27 0.54 -14.66
CA GLU A 244 -27.35 1.47 -14.35
C GLU A 244 -27.32 2.66 -15.30
N VAL A 245 -28.49 3.15 -15.71
CA VAL A 245 -28.64 4.32 -16.57
C VAL A 245 -29.52 5.33 -15.86
N GLU A 246 -28.99 6.51 -15.59
CA GLU A 246 -29.67 7.62 -14.90
C GLU A 246 -29.70 8.85 -15.80
N GLU A 247 -30.86 9.51 -15.91
CA GLU A 247 -30.97 10.84 -16.53
C GLU A 247 -30.80 11.93 -15.47
N LYS A 248 -29.87 12.86 -15.71
CA LYS A 248 -29.65 14.02 -14.85
C LYS A 248 -29.17 15.21 -15.67
N ASP A 249 -29.81 16.37 -15.49
CA ASP A 249 -29.46 17.63 -16.17
C ASP A 249 -29.36 17.52 -17.70
N GLY A 250 -30.27 16.73 -18.34
CA GLY A 250 -30.26 16.52 -19.75
C GLY A 250 -29.10 15.71 -20.32
N LYS A 251 -28.47 14.90 -19.46
CA LYS A 251 -27.40 13.96 -19.78
C LYS A 251 -27.73 12.59 -19.21
N TYR A 252 -27.18 11.56 -19.81
CA TYR A 252 -27.27 10.19 -19.31
C TYR A 252 -25.96 9.76 -18.71
N TYR A 253 -26.06 9.28 -17.49
CA TYR A 253 -24.97 8.70 -16.72
C TYR A 253 -25.15 7.18 -16.74
N ILE A 254 -24.17 6.49 -17.30
CA ILE A 254 -24.12 5.03 -17.33
C ILE A 254 -23.08 4.61 -16.32
N THR A 255 -23.49 3.83 -15.33
CA THR A 255 -22.60 3.37 -14.26
C THR A 255 -22.59 1.85 -14.25
N SER A 256 -21.43 1.24 -14.24
CA SER A 256 -21.24 -0.18 -13.93
C SER A 256 -20.97 -0.35 -12.44
N LEU A 257 -21.73 -1.23 -11.81
CA LEU A 257 -21.61 -1.60 -10.39
C LEU A 257 -21.26 -3.07 -10.25
#